data_ff719252030296b0e016841df77b341e
#
_entry.id   ff719252030296b0e016841df77b341e
#
_cell.length_a   1.000
_cell.length_b   1.000
_cell.length_c   1.000
_cell.angle_alpha   90.00
_cell.angle_beta   90.00
_cell.angle_gamma   90.00
#
_symmetry.space_group_name_H-M   'P 1'
#
loop_
_entity.id
_entity.type
_entity.pdbx_description
1 polymer ?
#
loop_
_entity_poly.entity_id
_entity_poly.type
_entity_poly.pdbx_seq_one_letter_code
_entity_poly.pdbx_strand_id
1 'polypeptide(L)'
;MQNLIPLSFLDEAKSTEISQLSSDDLRSLMERLTEMAECLKKRKTLLEDGLGLKFTQTAQDKLKLDGRDTWTIRFDDGAYTIVAEMPKKVVWDQEKLETIIDKIPAGERKHYVKATYAVDERKYLSWSDDLRKFFDEARSVHLGKPKFQIIDGGNE
;
A
#
# COMPACT_ATOMS: atom_id res chain seq x y z
N MET A 1 26.49 -28.10 -14.08
CA MET A 1 25.51 -27.78 -13.00
C MET A 1 25.90 -26.40 -12.48
N GLN A 2 25.14 -25.38 -12.79
CA GLN A 2 25.33 -24.06 -12.17
C GLN A 2 25.06 -24.20 -10.66
N ASN A 3 26.04 -23.83 -9.85
CA ASN A 3 25.91 -23.89 -8.39
C ASN A 3 25.03 -22.69 -7.98
N LEU A 4 23.73 -22.91 -7.77
CA LEU A 4 22.80 -21.85 -7.39
C LEU A 4 23.24 -21.21 -6.07
N ILE A 5 23.38 -19.89 -6.07
CA ILE A 5 23.68 -19.12 -4.86
C ILE A 5 22.51 -19.30 -3.87
N PRO A 6 22.74 -19.76 -2.64
CA PRO A 6 21.68 -19.92 -1.66
C PRO A 6 21.11 -18.55 -1.25
N LEU A 7 19.81 -18.48 -0.92
CA LEU A 7 19.20 -17.23 -0.45
C LEU A 7 19.81 -16.73 0.86
N SER A 8 20.31 -17.64 1.70
CA SER A 8 21.02 -17.28 2.93
C SER A 8 22.30 -16.45 2.69
N PHE A 9 22.85 -16.46 1.47
CA PHE A 9 23.91 -15.54 1.10
C PHE A 9 23.53 -14.08 1.34
N LEU A 10 22.26 -13.73 1.11
CA LEU A 10 21.77 -12.37 1.25
C LEU A 10 21.63 -11.92 2.72
N ASP A 11 21.67 -12.84 3.68
CA ASP A 11 21.53 -12.51 5.10
C ASP A 11 22.77 -11.75 5.62
N GLU A 12 23.94 -12.02 5.04
CA GLU A 12 25.21 -11.43 5.46
C GLU A 12 25.89 -10.58 4.36
N ALA A 13 25.44 -10.69 3.11
CA ALA A 13 26.06 -10.05 1.96
C ALA A 13 25.92 -8.52 1.99
N LYS A 14 27.00 -7.83 1.64
CA LYS A 14 26.99 -6.39 1.40
C LYS A 14 26.55 -6.07 -0.03
N SER A 15 25.96 -4.89 -0.22
CA SER A 15 25.55 -4.42 -1.56
C SER A 15 26.71 -4.43 -2.59
N THR A 16 27.95 -4.22 -2.13
CA THR A 16 29.14 -4.30 -2.97
C THR A 16 29.44 -5.72 -3.46
N GLU A 17 29.17 -6.74 -2.64
CA GLU A 17 29.34 -8.16 -3.00
C GLU A 17 28.25 -8.58 -3.97
N ILE A 18 26.99 -8.17 -3.68
CA ILE A 18 25.85 -8.43 -4.58
C ILE A 18 26.10 -7.79 -5.95
N SER A 19 26.70 -6.59 -6.02
CA SER A 19 26.99 -5.91 -7.29
C SER A 19 28.05 -6.62 -8.16
N GLN A 20 28.81 -7.57 -7.60
CA GLN A 20 29.79 -8.37 -8.32
C GLN A 20 29.22 -9.67 -8.90
N LEU A 21 27.98 -10.02 -8.55
CA LEU A 21 27.32 -11.23 -9.07
C LEU A 21 27.01 -11.07 -10.56
N SER A 22 26.95 -12.20 -11.25
CA SER A 22 26.50 -12.24 -12.63
C SER A 22 25.04 -11.83 -12.76
N SER A 23 24.61 -11.35 -13.93
CA SER A 23 23.20 -11.04 -14.20
C SER A 23 22.30 -12.27 -14.04
N ASP A 24 22.77 -13.46 -14.38
CA ASP A 24 22.06 -14.73 -14.22
C ASP A 24 21.83 -15.06 -12.74
N ASP A 25 22.86 -14.89 -11.91
CA ASP A 25 22.75 -15.11 -10.47
C ASP A 25 21.80 -14.11 -9.82
N LEU A 26 21.91 -12.83 -10.17
CA LEU A 26 21.02 -11.76 -9.70
C LEU A 26 19.58 -12.03 -10.10
N ARG A 27 19.32 -12.45 -11.34
CA ARG A 27 18.01 -12.82 -11.83
C ARG A 27 17.43 -13.98 -11.04
N SER A 28 18.20 -15.06 -10.89
CA SER A 28 17.80 -16.25 -10.13
C SER A 28 17.44 -15.92 -8.67
N LEU A 29 18.26 -15.07 -8.02
CA LEU A 29 17.97 -14.61 -6.65
C LEU A 29 16.70 -13.76 -6.58
N MET A 30 16.46 -12.85 -7.54
CA MET A 30 15.26 -12.02 -7.61
C MET A 30 13.99 -12.86 -7.81
N GLU A 31 14.01 -13.82 -8.72
CA GLU A 31 12.88 -14.72 -8.98
C GLU A 31 12.51 -15.50 -7.72
N ARG A 32 13.49 -16.14 -7.09
CA ARG A 32 13.30 -16.95 -5.87
C ARG A 32 12.83 -16.11 -4.68
N LEU A 33 13.29 -14.89 -4.51
CA LEU A 33 12.82 -13.96 -3.48
C LEU A 33 11.37 -13.56 -3.74
N THR A 34 11.02 -13.30 -4.99
CA THR A 34 9.65 -12.95 -5.39
C THR A 34 8.67 -14.09 -5.09
N GLU A 35 9.01 -15.33 -5.48
CA GLU A 35 8.22 -16.52 -5.20
C GLU A 35 8.04 -16.74 -3.69
N MET A 36 9.12 -16.58 -2.92
CA MET A 36 9.07 -16.71 -1.46
C MET A 36 8.16 -15.65 -0.84
N ALA A 37 8.26 -14.39 -1.27
CA ALA A 37 7.43 -13.30 -0.78
C ALA A 37 5.94 -13.53 -1.08
N GLU A 38 5.61 -14.02 -2.28
CA GLU A 38 4.24 -14.37 -2.64
C GLU A 38 3.72 -15.55 -1.81
N CYS A 39 4.54 -16.57 -1.60
CA CYS A 39 4.18 -17.71 -0.76
C CYS A 39 3.91 -17.29 0.68
N LEU A 40 4.76 -16.44 1.26
CA LEU A 40 4.58 -15.90 2.60
C LEU A 40 3.32 -15.04 2.70
N LYS A 41 3.05 -14.20 1.69
CA LYS A 41 1.83 -13.40 1.62
C LYS A 41 0.58 -14.28 1.63
N LYS A 42 0.55 -15.33 0.81
CA LYS A 42 -0.59 -16.28 0.75
C LYS A 42 -0.80 -16.98 2.10
N ARG A 43 0.28 -17.44 2.73
CA ARG A 43 0.22 -18.10 4.06
C ARG A 43 -0.26 -17.15 5.15
N LYS A 44 0.20 -15.90 5.13
CA LYS A 44 -0.24 -14.86 6.06
C LYS A 44 -1.73 -14.59 5.92
N THR A 45 -2.22 -14.39 4.68
CA THR A 45 -3.65 -14.19 4.41
C THR A 45 -4.49 -15.36 4.92
N LEU A 46 -4.07 -16.59 4.64
CA LEU A 46 -4.79 -17.79 5.11
C LEU A 46 -4.87 -17.85 6.64
N LEU A 47 -3.79 -17.49 7.33
CA LEU A 47 -3.79 -17.40 8.79
C LEU A 47 -4.71 -16.30 9.31
N GLU A 48 -4.67 -15.12 8.70
CA GLU A 48 -5.54 -13.99 9.04
C GLU A 48 -7.02 -14.33 8.81
N ASP A 49 -7.35 -15.01 7.71
CA ASP A 49 -8.71 -15.52 7.44
C ASP A 49 -9.15 -16.52 8.52
N GLY A 50 -8.28 -17.44 8.91
CA GLY A 50 -8.55 -18.39 9.99
C GLY A 50 -8.79 -17.72 11.34
N LEU A 51 -8.00 -16.70 11.68
CA LEU A 51 -8.23 -15.88 12.87
C LEU A 51 -9.56 -15.12 12.78
N GLY A 52 -9.88 -14.60 11.61
CA GLY A 52 -11.18 -13.95 11.34
C GLY A 52 -12.35 -14.90 11.58
N LEU A 53 -12.31 -16.10 11.01
CA LEU A 53 -13.34 -17.12 11.21
C LEU A 53 -13.51 -17.49 12.69
N LYS A 54 -12.39 -17.60 13.43
CA LYS A 54 -12.42 -17.97 14.85
C LYS A 54 -12.98 -16.87 15.75
N PHE A 55 -12.60 -15.60 15.53
CA PHE A 55 -12.78 -14.56 16.54
C PHE A 55 -13.75 -13.44 16.16
N THR A 56 -14.12 -13.27 14.89
CA THR A 56 -14.94 -12.12 14.47
C THR A 56 -16.29 -12.05 15.16
N GLN A 57 -16.99 -13.20 15.28
CA GLN A 57 -18.30 -13.23 15.93
C GLN A 57 -18.20 -12.82 17.40
N THR A 58 -17.25 -13.38 18.13
CA THR A 58 -17.05 -13.04 19.55
C THR A 58 -16.69 -11.56 19.73
N ALA A 59 -15.85 -11.01 18.85
CA ALA A 59 -15.47 -9.60 18.87
C ALA A 59 -16.69 -8.70 18.63
N GLN A 60 -17.53 -9.04 17.64
CA GLN A 60 -18.74 -8.28 17.32
C GLN A 60 -19.77 -8.28 18.47
N ASP A 61 -19.97 -9.43 19.10
CA ASP A 61 -20.91 -9.57 20.20
C ASP A 61 -20.45 -8.78 21.44
N LYS A 62 -19.16 -8.81 21.74
CA LYS A 62 -18.58 -7.97 22.80
C LYS A 62 -18.65 -6.47 22.47
N LEU A 63 -18.45 -6.07 21.23
CA LEU A 63 -18.58 -4.68 20.79
C LEU A 63 -20.01 -4.16 21.02
N LYS A 64 -21.03 -4.96 20.71
CA LYS A 64 -22.42 -4.59 20.92
C LYS A 64 -22.77 -4.44 22.41
N LEU A 65 -22.19 -5.27 23.26
CA LEU A 65 -22.41 -5.22 24.72
C LEU A 65 -21.72 -4.03 25.38
N ASP A 66 -20.55 -3.64 24.90
CA ASP A 66 -19.72 -2.60 25.53
C ASP A 66 -20.25 -1.18 25.28
N GLY A 67 -21.13 -0.99 24.28
CA GLY A 67 -21.80 0.29 23.97
C GLY A 67 -20.83 1.46 23.71
N ARG A 68 -19.52 1.19 23.65
CA ARG A 68 -18.47 2.18 23.46
C ARG A 68 -18.17 2.35 21.98
N ASP A 69 -17.83 3.56 21.61
CA ASP A 69 -17.36 3.91 20.25
C ASP A 69 -15.89 3.46 19.98
N THR A 70 -15.36 2.53 20.81
CA THR A 70 -14.00 2.02 20.69
C THR A 70 -13.97 0.83 19.76
N TRP A 71 -13.12 0.90 18.75
CA TRP A 71 -12.94 -0.11 17.71
C TRP A 71 -11.95 -1.22 18.08
N THR A 72 -11.43 -1.20 19.32
CA THR A 72 -10.51 -2.19 19.86
C THR A 72 -11.15 -2.89 21.05
N ILE A 73 -11.31 -4.20 20.95
CA ILE A 73 -11.89 -5.06 21.98
C ILE A 73 -10.84 -6.06 22.44
N ARG A 74 -10.86 -6.36 23.74
CA ARG A 74 -10.00 -7.38 24.34
C ARG A 74 -10.87 -8.44 24.98
N PHE A 75 -10.46 -9.70 24.79
CA PHE A 75 -11.09 -10.85 25.44
C PHE A 75 -10.12 -12.02 25.55
N ASP A 76 -10.35 -12.91 26.49
CA ASP A 76 -9.47 -14.04 26.74
C ASP A 76 -9.92 -15.28 25.95
N ASP A 77 -8.95 -16.01 25.43
CA ASP A 77 -9.08 -17.33 24.80
C ASP A 77 -8.03 -18.24 25.42
N GLY A 78 -8.41 -18.97 26.46
CA GLY A 78 -7.50 -19.81 27.26
C GLY A 78 -6.46 -18.96 28.01
N ALA A 79 -5.19 -19.20 27.73
CA ALA A 79 -4.07 -18.48 28.36
C ALA A 79 -3.71 -17.16 27.61
N TYR A 80 -4.41 -16.81 26.55
CA TYR A 80 -4.10 -15.67 25.70
C TYR A 80 -5.20 -14.61 25.76
N THR A 81 -4.79 -13.33 25.73
CA THR A 81 -5.70 -12.23 25.51
C THR A 81 -5.71 -11.87 24.02
N ILE A 82 -6.88 -11.96 23.40
CA ILE A 82 -7.10 -11.57 22.02
C ILE A 82 -7.42 -10.09 21.97
N VAL A 83 -6.72 -9.35 21.11
CA VAL A 83 -6.99 -7.94 20.80
C VAL A 83 -7.55 -7.88 19.39
N ALA A 84 -8.83 -7.56 19.28
CA ALA A 84 -9.51 -7.41 18.00
C ALA A 84 -9.68 -5.92 17.68
N GLU A 85 -9.05 -5.47 16.61
CA GLU A 85 -9.22 -4.13 16.06
C GLU A 85 -10.23 -4.20 14.91
N MET A 86 -11.33 -3.48 15.06
CA MET A 86 -12.41 -3.43 14.06
C MET A 86 -12.56 -1.99 13.54
N PRO A 87 -11.65 -1.52 12.67
CA PRO A 87 -11.61 -0.12 12.24
C PRO A 87 -12.88 0.27 11.48
N LYS A 88 -13.48 1.38 11.86
CA LYS A 88 -14.58 2.00 11.13
C LYS A 88 -14.08 2.58 9.81
N LYS A 89 -14.54 2.04 8.71
CA LYS A 89 -14.27 2.61 7.40
C LYS A 89 -15.38 3.61 7.05
N VAL A 90 -15.11 4.89 7.23
CA VAL A 90 -16.00 5.95 6.77
C VAL A 90 -15.67 6.26 5.31
N VAL A 91 -16.67 6.16 4.46
CA VAL A 91 -16.56 6.53 3.04
C VAL A 91 -17.53 7.68 2.77
N TRP A 92 -16.99 8.76 2.24
CA TRP A 92 -17.79 9.92 1.83
C TRP A 92 -18.08 9.81 0.34
N ASP A 93 -19.38 9.87 0.00
CA ASP A 93 -19.85 9.98 -1.38
C ASP A 93 -19.46 11.38 -1.90
N GLN A 94 -18.52 11.42 -2.82
CA GLN A 94 -17.93 12.68 -3.28
C GLN A 94 -18.94 13.56 -4.03
N GLU A 95 -19.84 12.98 -4.81
CA GLU A 95 -20.87 13.73 -5.56
C GLU A 95 -21.89 14.38 -4.61
N LYS A 96 -22.34 13.64 -3.61
CA LYS A 96 -23.23 14.20 -2.57
C LYS A 96 -22.51 15.21 -1.70
N LEU A 97 -21.22 14.96 -1.39
CA LEU A 97 -20.42 15.86 -0.59
C LEU A 97 -20.23 17.22 -1.32
N GLU A 98 -19.95 17.21 -2.61
CA GLU A 98 -19.86 18.42 -3.44
C GLU A 98 -21.18 19.22 -3.39
N THR A 99 -22.32 18.55 -3.59
CA THR A 99 -23.63 19.19 -3.53
C THR A 99 -23.94 19.82 -2.15
N ILE A 100 -23.44 19.19 -1.06
CA ILE A 100 -23.60 19.71 0.31
C ILE A 100 -22.69 20.92 0.53
N ILE A 101 -21.43 20.84 0.07
CA ILE A 101 -20.43 21.90 0.22
C ILE A 101 -20.88 23.16 -0.51
N ASP A 102 -21.53 23.03 -1.67
CA ASP A 102 -22.03 24.18 -2.42
C ASP A 102 -23.11 24.99 -1.70
N LYS A 103 -23.82 24.38 -0.74
CA LYS A 103 -24.78 25.06 0.14
C LYS A 103 -24.11 25.85 1.27
N ILE A 104 -22.82 25.63 1.52
CA ILE A 104 -22.04 26.32 2.56
C ILE A 104 -21.43 27.60 1.95
N PRO A 105 -21.51 28.76 2.66
CA PRO A 105 -20.87 29.98 2.21
C PRO A 105 -19.37 29.76 1.93
N ALA A 106 -18.87 30.27 0.81
CA ALA A 106 -17.51 30.00 0.33
C ALA A 106 -16.40 30.29 1.37
N GLY A 107 -16.58 31.34 2.18
CA GLY A 107 -15.65 31.71 3.27
C GLY A 107 -15.57 30.70 4.39
N GLU A 108 -16.62 29.91 4.61
CA GLU A 108 -16.72 28.96 5.71
C GLU A 108 -16.33 27.53 5.31
N ARG A 109 -16.32 27.21 4.02
CA ARG A 109 -16.05 25.84 3.50
C ARG A 109 -14.78 25.24 4.06
N LYS A 110 -13.73 26.05 4.23
CA LYS A 110 -12.42 25.62 4.76
C LYS A 110 -12.45 25.08 6.20
N HIS A 111 -13.47 25.45 6.98
CA HIS A 111 -13.65 24.98 8.36
C HIS A 111 -14.19 23.54 8.42
N TYR A 112 -14.93 23.11 7.40
CA TYR A 112 -15.64 21.84 7.39
C TYR A 112 -14.97 20.79 6.49
N VAL A 113 -14.33 21.21 5.40
CA VAL A 113 -13.75 20.29 4.41
C VAL A 113 -12.37 20.76 3.95
N LYS A 114 -11.51 19.79 3.66
CA LYS A 114 -10.23 20.02 2.99
C LYS A 114 -10.37 19.65 1.51
N ALA A 115 -10.25 20.63 0.63
CA ALA A 115 -10.14 20.39 -0.80
C ALA A 115 -8.68 20.17 -1.20
N THR A 116 -8.42 19.13 -2.00
CA THR A 116 -7.12 18.87 -2.61
C THR A 116 -7.29 18.86 -4.11
N TYR A 117 -6.51 19.68 -4.80
CA TYR A 117 -6.50 19.74 -6.26
C TYR A 117 -5.44 18.79 -6.79
N ALA A 118 -5.81 17.97 -7.77
CA ALA A 118 -4.89 17.09 -8.48
C ALA A 118 -4.98 17.37 -9.98
N VAL A 119 -3.84 17.37 -10.63
CA VAL A 119 -3.72 17.51 -12.07
C VAL A 119 -3.31 16.17 -12.65
N ASP A 120 -4.06 15.67 -13.63
CA ASP A 120 -3.69 14.48 -14.38
C ASP A 120 -2.54 14.83 -15.33
N GLU A 121 -1.37 14.25 -15.12
CA GLU A 121 -0.17 14.51 -15.90
C GLU A 121 -0.37 14.25 -17.41
N ARG A 122 -1.16 13.24 -17.78
CA ARG A 122 -1.46 12.96 -19.20
C ARG A 122 -2.30 14.06 -19.83
N LYS A 123 -3.27 14.58 -19.08
CA LYS A 123 -4.09 15.70 -19.54
C LYS A 123 -3.27 16.97 -19.61
N TYR A 124 -2.44 17.24 -18.59
CA TYR A 124 -1.52 18.39 -18.58
C TYR A 124 -0.62 18.41 -19.82
N LEU A 125 -0.04 17.28 -20.23
CA LEU A 125 0.81 17.18 -21.41
C LEU A 125 0.07 17.49 -22.72
N SER A 126 -1.26 17.35 -22.75
CA SER A 126 -2.10 17.67 -23.93
C SER A 126 -2.59 19.10 -23.97
N TRP A 127 -2.34 19.91 -22.92
CA TRP A 127 -2.76 21.31 -22.88
C TRP A 127 -1.92 22.20 -23.77
N SER A 128 -2.45 23.37 -24.12
CA SER A 128 -1.69 24.41 -24.84
C SER A 128 -0.54 24.92 -23.98
N ASP A 129 0.51 25.42 -24.63
CA ASP A 129 1.70 25.94 -23.95
C ASP A 129 1.36 27.10 -23.00
N ASP A 130 0.42 27.94 -23.36
CA ASP A 130 0.00 29.06 -22.53
C ASP A 130 -0.68 28.59 -21.25
N LEU A 131 -1.53 27.56 -21.32
CA LEU A 131 -2.16 27.01 -20.15
C LEU A 131 -1.14 26.29 -19.26
N ARG A 132 -0.21 25.55 -19.84
CA ARG A 132 0.85 24.86 -19.08
C ARG A 132 1.71 25.82 -18.27
N LYS A 133 2.09 26.96 -18.84
CA LYS A 133 2.89 27.98 -18.14
C LYS A 133 2.27 28.45 -16.82
N PHE A 134 0.95 28.54 -16.71
CA PHE A 134 0.29 28.90 -15.45
C PHE A 134 0.43 27.83 -14.38
N PHE A 135 0.51 26.56 -14.77
CA PHE A 135 0.61 25.43 -13.84
C PHE A 135 2.06 25.04 -13.52
N ASP A 136 3.02 25.44 -14.36
CA ASP A 136 4.44 25.11 -14.20
C ASP A 136 5.02 25.62 -12.87
N GLU A 137 4.55 26.77 -12.37
CA GLU A 137 4.98 27.29 -11.08
C GLU A 137 4.63 26.38 -9.90
N ALA A 138 3.55 25.59 -10.03
CA ALA A 138 3.10 24.63 -9.02
C ALA A 138 3.59 23.21 -9.28
N ARG A 139 4.32 22.96 -10.40
CA ARG A 139 4.76 21.64 -10.83
C ARG A 139 6.23 21.42 -10.54
N SER A 140 6.53 20.35 -9.82
CA SER A 140 7.91 19.91 -9.61
C SER A 140 8.05 18.45 -10.07
N VAL A 141 9.13 18.16 -10.79
CA VAL A 141 9.45 16.80 -11.26
C VAL A 141 10.70 16.34 -10.55
N HIS A 142 10.59 15.22 -9.85
CA HIS A 142 11.72 14.58 -9.19
C HIS A 142 11.88 13.16 -9.70
N LEU A 143 13.12 12.74 -9.94
CA LEU A 143 13.42 11.37 -10.28
C LEU A 143 13.24 10.48 -9.04
N GLY A 144 12.42 9.46 -9.18
CA GLY A 144 12.28 8.43 -8.16
C GLY A 144 13.49 7.50 -8.10
N LYS A 145 13.51 6.62 -7.09
CA LYS A 145 14.51 5.55 -7.02
C LYS A 145 14.36 4.63 -8.24
N PRO A 146 15.45 4.36 -8.99
CA PRO A 146 15.39 3.47 -10.15
C PRO A 146 14.99 2.05 -9.73
N LYS A 147 14.20 1.39 -10.57
CA LYS A 147 13.88 -0.03 -10.46
C LYS A 147 14.55 -0.75 -11.62
N PHE A 148 15.13 -1.89 -11.34
CA PHE A 148 15.82 -2.71 -12.32
C PHE A 148 15.08 -4.03 -12.51
N GLN A 149 15.00 -4.49 -13.75
CA GLN A 149 14.54 -5.83 -14.13
C GLN A 149 15.58 -6.44 -15.06
N ILE A 150 15.85 -7.71 -14.88
CA ILE A 150 16.77 -8.48 -15.77
C ILE A 150 15.86 -9.35 -16.64
N ILE A 151 15.85 -9.07 -17.94
CA ILE A 151 15.08 -9.82 -18.94
C ILE A 151 16.05 -10.55 -19.88
N ASP A 152 15.57 -11.62 -20.50
CA ASP A 152 16.33 -12.31 -21.55
C ASP A 152 16.57 -11.35 -22.72
N GLY A 153 17.82 -11.22 -23.16
CA GLY A 153 18.16 -10.49 -24.37
C GLY A 153 17.59 -11.27 -25.57
N GLY A 154 16.47 -10.82 -26.13
CA GLY A 154 16.01 -11.32 -27.41
C GLY A 154 17.07 -10.94 -28.47
N ASN A 155 17.65 -11.91 -29.13
CA ASN A 155 18.33 -11.66 -30.39
C ASN A 155 17.24 -11.22 -31.40
N GLU A 156 17.16 -9.91 -31.67
CA GLU A 156 16.56 -9.42 -32.90
C GLU A 156 17.45 -9.75 -34.10
#